data_068be7675c2e56a05601750afe029100
#
_entry.id   068be7675c2e56a05601750afe029100
#
_cell.length_a   1.000
_cell.length_b   1.000
_cell.length_c   1.000
_cell.angle_alpha   90.00
_cell.angle_beta   90.00
_cell.angle_gamma   90.00
#
_symmetry.space_group_name_H-M   'P 1'
#
loop_
_entity.id
_entity.type
_entity.pdbx_description
1 polymer ?
#
loop_
_entity_poly.entity_id
_entity_poly.type
_entity_poly.pdbx_seq_one_letter_code
_entity_poly.pdbx_strand_id
1 'polypeptide(L)'
;EILRDEVNASNYSITRTDEKRDISSITFIDDNKTVKITPTVGITDGMIRVQYSKTTSPFLRDRLSNEVSPFVEKLDLTPAELLSKDFDINGKMILTFTKDISAIAYNVADISLNIDGTVQTVTNISVSSKDITVTTENPIQDGSINVIYTEDNANTKILTGVNDLPILDFSFNVVRTKVSLSEIVVNNEGEEGKLNLNFRDSIVENENLSKDDFTIKLDGVSKTIKSLGFESITNSVV
;
A
#
# COMPACT_ATOMS: atom_id res chain seq x y z
N GLU A 1 32.54 -18.21 16.56
CA GLU A 1 33.56 -17.15 16.64
C GLU A 1 34.46 -17.23 15.41
N ILE A 2 34.69 -16.07 14.78
CA ILE A 2 35.45 -15.94 13.53
C ILE A 2 36.87 -15.40 13.88
N LEU A 3 37.91 -15.93 13.25
CA LEU A 3 39.29 -15.49 13.51
C LEU A 3 39.56 -14.14 12.85
N ARG A 4 40.05 -13.17 13.65
CA ARG A 4 40.24 -11.75 13.25
C ARG A 4 41.28 -11.52 12.16
N ASP A 5 42.26 -12.37 12.04
CA ASP A 5 43.43 -12.11 11.18
C ASP A 5 43.24 -12.50 9.72
N GLU A 6 42.04 -12.93 9.33
CA GLU A 6 41.80 -13.56 8.05
C GLU A 6 40.71 -12.91 7.23
N VAL A 7 40.59 -11.56 7.25
CA VAL A 7 39.61 -10.89 6.42
C VAL A 7 40.28 -10.22 5.25
N ASN A 8 40.02 -10.78 4.07
CA ASN A 8 40.40 -10.12 2.83
C ASN A 8 39.19 -9.39 2.23
N ALA A 9 39.28 -8.05 2.18
CA ALA A 9 38.18 -7.22 1.68
C ALA A 9 37.77 -7.58 0.24
N SER A 10 38.68 -8.13 -0.56
CA SER A 10 38.39 -8.54 -1.94
C SER A 10 37.44 -9.75 -2.03
N ASN A 11 37.23 -10.48 -0.92
CA ASN A 11 36.26 -11.56 -0.84
C ASN A 11 34.81 -11.05 -0.64
N TYR A 12 34.63 -9.76 -0.40
CA TYR A 12 33.31 -9.17 -0.19
C TYR A 12 32.96 -8.20 -1.31
N SER A 13 31.73 -8.20 -1.67
CA SER A 13 31.17 -7.16 -2.52
C SER A 13 29.82 -6.71 -1.98
N ILE A 14 29.56 -5.42 -2.09
CA ILE A 14 28.28 -4.82 -1.80
C ILE A 14 27.80 -4.14 -3.08
N THR A 15 26.56 -4.39 -3.45
CA THR A 15 25.89 -3.62 -4.49
C THR A 15 24.61 -2.99 -3.92
N ARG A 16 24.29 -1.79 -4.40
CA ARG A 16 23.00 -1.13 -4.14
C ARG A 16 22.33 -0.92 -5.48
N THR A 17 21.17 -1.52 -5.68
CA THR A 17 20.43 -1.44 -6.96
C THR A 17 21.37 -1.70 -8.15
N ASP A 18 22.14 -2.81 -8.06
CA ASP A 18 23.14 -3.27 -9.03
C ASP A 18 24.41 -2.41 -9.18
N GLU A 19 24.51 -1.27 -8.50
CA GLU A 19 25.75 -0.48 -8.46
C GLU A 19 26.70 -1.00 -7.37
N LYS A 20 27.94 -1.27 -7.74
CA LYS A 20 28.97 -1.66 -6.79
C LYS A 20 29.30 -0.51 -5.83
N ARG A 21 29.43 -0.85 -4.54
CA ARG A 21 29.85 0.06 -3.48
C ARG A 21 31.23 -0.35 -2.98
N ASP A 22 32.12 0.64 -2.84
CA ASP A 22 33.44 0.41 -2.27
C ASP A 22 33.33 0.21 -0.78
N ILE A 23 34.15 -0.70 -0.26
CA ILE A 23 34.21 -1.06 1.16
C ILE A 23 35.33 -0.27 1.81
N SER A 24 35.02 0.56 2.79
CA SER A 24 36.03 1.34 3.54
C SER A 24 36.67 0.52 4.67
N SER A 25 35.91 -0.36 5.31
CA SER A 25 36.44 -1.23 6.35
C SER A 25 35.61 -2.48 6.56
N ILE A 26 36.26 -3.52 7.08
CA ILE A 26 35.63 -4.73 7.62
C ILE A 26 36.16 -4.95 9.02
N THR A 27 35.25 -5.10 9.98
CA THR A 27 35.61 -5.29 11.41
C THR A 27 34.77 -6.42 12.00
N PHE A 28 35.29 -7.03 13.06
CA PHE A 28 34.54 -8.01 13.83
C PHE A 28 33.98 -7.35 15.09
N ILE A 29 32.75 -7.69 15.42
CA ILE A 29 32.06 -7.24 16.63
C ILE A 29 31.41 -8.47 17.30
N ASP A 30 30.84 -8.29 18.49
CA ASP A 30 30.14 -9.31 19.26
C ASP A 30 30.94 -10.60 19.44
N ASP A 31 32.14 -10.47 20.05
CA ASP A 31 33.07 -11.59 20.29
C ASP A 31 33.37 -12.39 19.00
N ASN A 32 33.56 -11.69 17.90
CA ASN A 32 33.83 -12.24 16.58
C ASN A 32 32.72 -13.15 16.01
N LYS A 33 31.48 -12.89 16.39
CA LYS A 33 30.31 -13.57 15.77
C LYS A 33 29.75 -12.80 14.60
N THR A 34 29.96 -11.50 14.56
CA THR A 34 29.43 -10.61 13.55
C THR A 34 30.54 -9.94 12.75
N VAL A 35 30.42 -9.97 11.43
CA VAL A 35 31.28 -9.21 10.52
C VAL A 35 30.57 -7.92 10.17
N LYS A 36 31.11 -6.78 10.57
CA LYS A 36 30.62 -5.46 10.17
C LYS A 36 31.37 -4.99 8.94
N ILE A 37 30.67 -4.79 7.85
CA ILE A 37 31.21 -4.26 6.61
C ILE A 37 30.72 -2.81 6.49
N THR A 38 31.66 -1.88 6.35
CA THR A 38 31.33 -0.45 6.23
C THR A 38 31.63 0.00 4.80
N PRO A 39 30.63 0.38 4.01
CA PRO A 39 30.87 0.97 2.70
C PRO A 39 31.45 2.38 2.83
N THR A 40 32.16 2.86 1.79
CA THR A 40 32.73 4.21 1.73
C THR A 40 31.64 5.29 1.76
N VAL A 41 30.52 5.01 1.15
CA VAL A 41 29.31 5.86 1.17
C VAL A 41 28.20 5.09 1.86
N GLY A 42 27.55 5.71 2.84
CA GLY A 42 26.43 5.11 3.57
C GLY A 42 25.31 4.63 2.63
N ILE A 43 24.68 3.53 3.01
CA ILE A 43 23.55 2.96 2.26
C ILE A 43 22.30 3.13 3.13
N THR A 44 21.39 3.94 2.67
CA THR A 44 20.15 4.27 3.41
C THR A 44 18.88 3.75 2.75
N ASP A 45 18.96 3.37 1.47
CA ASP A 45 17.81 2.93 0.67
C ASP A 45 18.22 1.93 -0.42
N GLY A 46 17.24 1.38 -1.11
CA GLY A 46 17.41 0.51 -2.27
C GLY A 46 17.61 -0.96 -1.94
N MET A 47 17.77 -1.77 -2.99
CA MET A 47 18.05 -3.20 -2.86
C MET A 47 19.55 -3.40 -2.62
N ILE A 48 19.89 -3.90 -1.45
CA ILE A 48 21.26 -4.20 -1.07
C ILE A 48 21.53 -5.68 -1.32
N ARG A 49 22.65 -5.97 -1.97
CA ARG A 49 23.16 -7.32 -2.11
C ARG A 49 24.56 -7.38 -1.49
N VAL A 50 24.74 -8.26 -0.53
CA VAL A 50 26.04 -8.56 0.09
C VAL A 50 26.46 -9.94 -0.40
N GLN A 51 27.66 -10.03 -0.94
CA GLN A 51 28.23 -11.29 -1.40
C GLN A 51 29.57 -11.51 -0.70
N TYR A 52 29.76 -12.74 -0.21
CA TYR A 52 31.06 -13.26 0.19
C TYR A 52 31.48 -14.33 -0.82
N SER A 53 32.71 -14.26 -1.29
CA SER A 53 33.33 -15.20 -2.25
C SER A 53 34.72 -15.61 -1.76
N LYS A 54 35.11 -16.83 -2.08
CA LYS A 54 36.45 -17.35 -1.78
C LYS A 54 37.41 -17.12 -2.94
N THR A 55 37.64 -15.86 -3.27
CA THR A 55 38.50 -15.51 -4.42
C THR A 55 39.96 -15.36 -4.05
N THR A 56 40.23 -14.87 -2.85
CA THR A 56 41.60 -14.55 -2.42
C THR A 56 41.80 -14.97 -0.95
N SER A 57 42.88 -15.73 -0.69
CA SER A 57 43.26 -16.07 0.68
C SER A 57 43.79 -14.83 1.41
N PRO A 58 43.62 -14.71 2.75
CA PRO A 58 42.94 -15.66 3.63
C PRO A 58 41.42 -15.66 3.52
N PHE A 59 40.78 -16.79 3.82
CA PHE A 59 39.32 -16.96 3.82
C PHE A 59 38.75 -16.85 5.23
N LEU A 60 37.49 -16.48 5.32
CA LEU A 60 36.77 -16.42 6.58
C LEU A 60 36.62 -17.83 7.18
N ARG A 61 37.01 -18.01 8.45
CA ARG A 61 36.99 -19.29 9.17
C ARG A 61 36.39 -19.15 10.54
N ASP A 62 35.84 -20.24 11.06
CA ASP A 62 35.46 -20.37 12.46
C ASP A 62 36.65 -20.73 13.37
N ARG A 63 36.41 -20.83 14.69
CA ARG A 63 37.45 -21.24 15.66
C ARG A 63 38.03 -22.63 15.44
N LEU A 64 37.31 -23.48 14.74
CA LEU A 64 37.75 -24.83 14.42
C LEU A 64 38.47 -24.90 13.07
N SER A 65 38.76 -23.73 12.51
CA SER A 65 39.38 -23.57 11.18
C SER A 65 38.52 -24.04 10.02
N ASN A 66 37.20 -24.23 10.21
CA ASN A 66 36.28 -24.49 9.13
C ASN A 66 36.04 -23.22 8.31
N GLU A 67 36.18 -23.32 7.02
CA GLU A 67 35.96 -22.20 6.11
C GLU A 67 34.46 -21.92 5.93
N VAL A 68 34.11 -20.62 6.00
CA VAL A 68 32.75 -20.20 5.68
C VAL A 68 32.46 -20.38 4.20
N SER A 69 31.35 -21.00 3.89
CA SER A 69 30.90 -21.17 2.48
C SER A 69 30.57 -19.81 1.86
N PRO A 70 30.82 -19.64 0.54
CA PRO A 70 30.35 -18.46 -0.18
C PRO A 70 28.84 -18.29 -0.02
N PHE A 71 28.40 -17.03 0.10
CA PHE A 71 26.98 -16.71 0.20
C PHE A 71 26.66 -15.40 -0.54
N VAL A 72 25.38 -15.24 -0.82
CA VAL A 72 24.78 -14.01 -1.34
C VAL A 72 23.51 -13.75 -0.55
N GLU A 73 23.47 -12.58 0.10
CA GLU A 73 22.29 -12.13 0.84
C GLU A 73 21.75 -10.85 0.22
N LYS A 74 20.45 -10.68 0.29
CA LYS A 74 19.74 -9.49 -0.20
C LYS A 74 18.93 -8.88 0.92
N LEU A 75 18.99 -7.56 1.02
CA LEU A 75 18.21 -6.75 1.93
C LEU A 75 17.55 -5.63 1.14
N ASP A 76 16.25 -5.54 1.24
CA ASP A 76 15.48 -4.48 0.59
C ASP A 76 15.26 -3.32 1.57
N LEU A 77 15.97 -2.23 1.34
CA LEU A 77 15.84 -0.96 2.07
C LEU A 77 14.99 0.07 1.32
N THR A 78 14.23 -0.34 0.31
CA THR A 78 13.31 0.59 -0.36
C THR A 78 12.13 0.88 0.57
N PRO A 79 11.77 2.13 0.83
CA PRO A 79 10.56 2.46 1.58
C PRO A 79 9.30 1.91 0.90
N ALA A 80 8.23 1.75 1.67
CA ALA A 80 6.93 1.46 1.10
C ALA A 80 6.38 2.73 0.41
N GLU A 81 5.94 2.60 -0.82
CA GLU A 81 5.38 3.69 -1.61
C GLU A 81 3.88 3.49 -1.80
N LEU A 82 3.11 4.59 -1.86
CA LEU A 82 1.68 4.54 -2.15
C LEU A 82 1.46 4.06 -3.59
N LEU A 83 0.80 2.91 -3.73
CA LEU A 83 0.52 2.27 -5.02
C LEU A 83 -0.85 2.68 -5.57
N SER A 84 -1.89 2.62 -4.74
CA SER A 84 -3.25 2.97 -5.13
C SER A 84 -4.05 3.57 -3.98
N LYS A 85 -5.15 4.19 -4.32
CA LYS A 85 -6.12 4.81 -3.43
C LYS A 85 -7.52 4.48 -3.91
N ASP A 86 -8.36 4.03 -3.00
CA ASP A 86 -9.72 3.60 -3.26
C ASP A 86 -10.65 3.95 -2.09
N PHE A 87 -11.94 3.67 -2.24
CA PHE A 87 -12.94 3.85 -1.20
C PHE A 87 -13.78 2.59 -1.07
N ASP A 88 -14.03 2.19 0.16
CA ASP A 88 -14.98 1.12 0.41
C ASP A 88 -16.43 1.62 0.27
N ILE A 89 -17.36 0.68 0.31
CA ILE A 89 -18.82 0.94 0.24
C ILE A 89 -19.30 1.84 1.38
N ASN A 90 -18.61 1.84 2.53
CA ASN A 90 -18.95 2.63 3.70
C ASN A 90 -18.31 4.02 3.69
N GLY A 91 -17.63 4.40 2.61
CA GLY A 91 -16.95 5.69 2.48
C GLY A 91 -15.68 5.81 3.29
N LYS A 92 -15.02 4.70 3.63
CA LYS A 92 -13.65 4.72 4.18
C LYS A 92 -12.66 4.76 3.05
N MET A 93 -11.57 5.49 3.23
CA MET A 93 -10.48 5.52 2.25
C MET A 93 -9.52 4.36 2.48
N ILE A 94 -9.15 3.69 1.40
CA ILE A 94 -8.17 2.61 1.39
C ILE A 94 -6.93 3.08 0.62
N LEU A 95 -5.79 3.06 1.28
CA LEU A 95 -4.48 3.40 0.72
C LEU A 95 -3.66 2.11 0.62
N THR A 96 -3.36 1.66 -0.59
CA THR A 96 -2.57 0.44 -0.81
C THR A 96 -1.13 0.80 -1.12
N PHE A 97 -0.19 0.12 -0.47
CA PHE A 97 1.24 0.36 -0.61
C PHE A 97 1.94 -0.78 -1.36
N THR A 98 3.15 -0.50 -1.85
CA THR A 98 3.98 -1.49 -2.55
C THR A 98 4.47 -2.62 -1.66
N LYS A 99 4.55 -2.39 -0.35
CA LYS A 99 5.01 -3.35 0.68
C LYS A 99 4.05 -3.40 1.85
N ASP A 100 4.16 -4.45 2.65
CA ASP A 100 3.40 -4.57 3.89
C ASP A 100 3.77 -3.45 4.86
N ILE A 101 2.77 -2.95 5.57
CA ILE A 101 2.89 -1.87 6.54
C ILE A 101 2.83 -2.46 7.95
N SER A 102 3.70 -1.98 8.82
CA SER A 102 3.68 -2.34 10.23
C SER A 102 2.74 -1.43 11.01
N ALA A 103 1.88 -2.04 11.82
CA ALA A 103 0.86 -1.33 12.62
C ALA A 103 1.37 -0.88 14.00
N ILE A 104 2.68 -0.85 14.25
CA ILE A 104 3.21 -0.79 15.63
C ILE A 104 2.90 0.53 16.32
N ALA A 105 2.83 1.64 15.60
CA ALA A 105 2.43 2.92 16.20
C ALA A 105 2.14 3.96 15.12
N TYR A 106 0.92 4.40 15.03
CA TYR A 106 0.51 5.53 14.19
C TYR A 106 -0.36 6.51 15.00
N ASN A 107 -0.34 7.76 14.58
CA ASN A 107 -1.21 8.80 15.11
C ASN A 107 -2.21 9.19 14.02
N VAL A 108 -3.50 9.24 14.35
CA VAL A 108 -4.53 9.71 13.39
C VAL A 108 -4.26 11.12 12.87
N ALA A 109 -3.52 11.93 13.64
CA ALA A 109 -3.13 13.29 13.24
C ALA A 109 -2.08 13.35 12.13
N ASP A 110 -1.39 12.22 11.84
CA ASP A 110 -0.40 12.16 10.76
C ASP A 110 -1.06 12.20 9.36
N ILE A 111 -2.36 11.88 9.31
CA ILE A 111 -3.15 11.97 8.08
C ILE A 111 -4.14 13.12 8.19
N SER A 112 -3.96 14.12 7.36
CA SER A 112 -4.90 15.23 7.18
C SER A 112 -5.74 14.98 5.93
N LEU A 113 -7.05 15.12 6.07
CA LEU A 113 -8.01 14.90 5.00
C LEU A 113 -8.93 16.12 4.86
N ASN A 114 -9.06 16.61 3.64
CA ASN A 114 -9.90 17.77 3.31
C ASN A 114 -10.82 17.40 2.16
N ILE A 115 -12.11 17.70 2.29
CA ILE A 115 -13.11 17.46 1.23
C ILE A 115 -13.74 18.82 0.87
N ASP A 116 -13.61 19.24 -0.38
CA ASP A 116 -14.13 20.50 -0.93
C ASP A 116 -13.76 21.73 -0.06
N GLY A 117 -12.52 21.75 0.45
CA GLY A 117 -12.01 22.82 1.30
C GLY A 117 -12.35 22.67 2.80
N THR A 118 -13.09 21.63 3.20
CA THR A 118 -13.46 21.39 4.60
C THR A 118 -12.63 20.24 5.18
N VAL A 119 -11.91 20.52 6.27
CA VAL A 119 -11.12 19.51 7.00
C VAL A 119 -12.04 18.47 7.61
N GLN A 120 -11.73 17.21 7.41
CA GLN A 120 -12.44 16.07 7.99
C GLN A 120 -11.67 15.49 9.17
N THR A 121 -12.37 15.16 10.23
CA THR A 121 -11.76 14.50 11.39
C THR A 121 -11.50 13.02 11.07
N VAL A 122 -10.23 12.62 11.08
CA VAL A 122 -9.85 11.21 11.03
C VAL A 122 -10.05 10.61 12.42
N THR A 123 -10.89 9.59 12.52
CA THR A 123 -11.24 8.95 13.80
C THR A 123 -10.48 7.66 14.04
N ASN A 124 -10.10 6.98 12.97
CA ASN A 124 -9.35 5.72 13.06
C ASN A 124 -8.49 5.49 11.81
N ILE A 125 -7.36 4.83 12.04
CA ILE A 125 -6.52 4.25 11.00
C ILE A 125 -6.36 2.78 11.35
N SER A 126 -6.58 1.88 10.41
CA SER A 126 -6.29 0.45 10.58
C SER A 126 -5.38 -0.03 9.46
N VAL A 127 -4.50 -0.96 9.79
CA VAL A 127 -3.52 -1.50 8.87
C VAL A 127 -3.76 -2.99 8.68
N SER A 128 -3.78 -3.45 7.45
CA SER A 128 -3.90 -4.85 7.08
C SER A 128 -2.99 -5.15 5.88
N SER A 129 -1.87 -5.84 6.14
CA SER A 129 -0.85 -6.12 5.12
C SER A 129 -0.40 -4.82 4.42
N LYS A 130 -0.72 -4.64 3.15
CA LYS A 130 -0.34 -3.46 2.35
C LYS A 130 -1.32 -2.31 2.43
N ASP A 131 -2.47 -2.50 3.08
CA ASP A 131 -3.55 -1.54 3.08
C ASP A 131 -3.63 -0.77 4.38
N ILE A 132 -3.78 0.54 4.25
CA ILE A 132 -4.16 1.44 5.33
C ILE A 132 -5.59 1.90 5.07
N THR A 133 -6.49 1.60 6.00
CA THR A 133 -7.87 2.08 5.95
C THR A 133 -8.02 3.29 6.86
N VAL A 134 -8.38 4.42 6.28
CA VAL A 134 -8.63 5.69 6.98
C VAL A 134 -10.14 5.84 7.17
N THR A 135 -10.56 6.00 8.42
CA THR A 135 -11.96 6.23 8.80
C THR A 135 -12.12 7.65 9.29
N THR A 136 -13.11 8.36 8.77
CA THR A 136 -13.48 9.72 9.17
C THR A 136 -14.74 9.70 10.01
N GLU A 137 -15.00 10.80 10.75
CA GLU A 137 -16.21 10.96 11.56
C GLU A 137 -17.47 10.81 10.70
N ASN A 138 -17.47 11.42 9.51
CA ASN A 138 -18.54 11.25 8.52
C ASN A 138 -18.00 10.46 7.34
N PRO A 139 -18.77 9.49 6.80
CA PRO A 139 -18.36 8.76 5.60
C PRO A 139 -18.07 9.68 4.43
N ILE A 140 -16.98 9.42 3.74
CA ILE A 140 -16.62 10.14 2.51
C ILE A 140 -17.56 9.68 1.39
N GLN A 141 -18.47 10.53 0.95
CA GLN A 141 -19.44 10.17 -0.08
C GLN A 141 -19.05 10.67 -1.47
N ASP A 142 -18.81 11.97 -1.61
CA ASP A 142 -18.43 12.62 -2.85
C ASP A 142 -17.59 13.85 -2.56
N GLY A 143 -16.99 14.45 -3.58
CA GLY A 143 -16.22 15.68 -3.50
C GLY A 143 -14.78 15.53 -4.01
N SER A 144 -14.10 16.67 -4.01
CA SER A 144 -12.64 16.74 -4.25
C SER A 144 -11.91 16.55 -2.93
N ILE A 145 -11.20 15.46 -2.81
CA ILE A 145 -10.55 15.01 -1.59
C ILE A 145 -9.05 15.28 -1.71
N ASN A 146 -8.51 16.08 -0.80
CA ASN A 146 -7.08 16.27 -0.63
C ASN A 146 -6.62 15.49 0.60
N VAL A 147 -5.61 14.68 0.45
CA VAL A 147 -5.00 13.87 1.52
C VAL A 147 -3.54 14.25 1.65
N ILE A 148 -3.11 14.47 2.86
CA ILE A 148 -1.72 14.76 3.20
C ILE A 148 -1.33 13.81 4.34
N TYR A 149 -0.26 13.06 4.15
CA TYR A 149 0.45 12.35 5.19
C TYR A 149 1.77 13.06 5.43
N THR A 150 2.03 13.40 6.68
CA THR A 150 3.29 14.01 7.08
C THR A 150 3.85 13.22 8.25
N GLU A 151 5.09 12.76 8.10
CA GLU A 151 5.82 12.10 9.16
C GLU A 151 6.10 13.11 10.28
N ASP A 152 5.49 12.94 11.46
CA ASP A 152 5.82 13.73 12.63
C ASP A 152 7.07 13.15 13.32
N ASN A 153 8.24 13.65 12.93
CA ASN A 153 9.53 13.30 13.53
C ASN A 153 9.64 13.59 15.03
N ALA A 154 8.68 14.31 15.61
CA ALA A 154 8.68 14.65 17.04
C ALA A 154 8.06 13.57 17.93
N ASN A 155 7.24 12.70 17.38
CA ASN A 155 6.50 11.67 18.11
C ASN A 155 6.78 10.29 17.51
N THR A 156 7.75 9.61 17.85
CA THR A 156 8.09 8.16 17.71
C THR A 156 7.04 7.18 17.11
N LYS A 157 6.02 7.64 16.39
CA LYS A 157 4.89 6.88 15.87
C LYS A 157 4.80 7.05 14.36
N ILE A 158 5.66 6.35 13.69
CA ILE A 158 5.80 6.39 12.24
C ILE A 158 5.11 5.17 11.67
N LEU A 159 4.32 5.35 10.61
CA LEU A 159 3.93 4.23 9.77
C LEU A 159 5.19 3.70 9.10
N THR A 160 5.56 2.48 9.41
CA THR A 160 6.75 1.85 8.83
C THR A 160 6.37 0.68 7.94
N GLY A 161 7.14 0.45 6.88
CA GLY A 161 7.12 -0.83 6.19
C GLY A 161 7.66 -1.96 7.10
N VAL A 162 7.46 -3.21 6.70
CA VAL A 162 7.95 -4.40 7.46
C VAL A 162 9.47 -4.45 7.65
N ASN A 163 10.22 -3.62 6.97
CA ASN A 163 11.67 -3.44 7.11
C ASN A 163 12.05 -2.29 8.05
N ASP A 164 11.11 -1.80 8.87
CA ASP A 164 11.24 -0.67 9.81
C ASP A 164 11.64 0.66 9.17
N LEU A 165 11.52 0.79 7.85
CA LEU A 165 11.74 2.05 7.16
C LEU A 165 10.47 2.90 7.18
N PRO A 166 10.57 4.22 7.44
CA PRO A 166 9.41 5.09 7.45
C PRO A 166 8.74 5.14 6.07
N ILE A 167 7.42 5.30 6.06
CA ILE A 167 6.69 5.69 4.86
C ILE A 167 7.01 7.16 4.61
N LEU A 168 7.43 7.48 3.39
CA LEU A 168 7.73 8.85 3.02
C LEU A 168 6.45 9.71 3.01
N ASP A 169 6.60 10.99 3.31
CA ASP A 169 5.53 11.98 3.17
C ASP A 169 4.89 11.90 1.79
N PHE A 170 3.58 11.97 1.74
CA PHE A 170 2.85 12.03 0.48
C PHE A 170 1.67 12.98 0.56
N SER A 171 1.31 13.51 -0.59
CA SER A 171 0.06 14.24 -0.76
C SER A 171 -0.55 13.91 -2.11
N PHE A 172 -1.87 13.86 -2.17
CA PHE A 172 -2.58 13.66 -3.43
C PHE A 172 -3.98 14.25 -3.38
N ASN A 173 -4.54 14.47 -4.57
CA ASN A 173 -5.94 14.79 -4.76
C ASN A 173 -6.64 13.62 -5.45
N VAL A 174 -7.85 13.33 -5.03
CA VAL A 174 -8.74 12.37 -5.68
C VAL A 174 -10.15 12.95 -5.71
N VAL A 175 -10.86 12.72 -6.79
CA VAL A 175 -12.27 13.09 -6.90
C VAL A 175 -13.10 11.82 -6.76
N ARG A 176 -13.98 11.80 -5.76
CA ARG A 176 -15.01 10.79 -5.63
C ARG A 176 -16.32 11.40 -6.12
N THR A 177 -16.92 10.82 -7.14
CA THR A 177 -18.20 11.25 -7.67
C THR A 177 -19.29 10.28 -7.25
N LYS A 178 -20.44 10.81 -6.86
CA LYS A 178 -21.63 9.97 -6.73
C LYS A 178 -21.96 9.31 -8.06
N VAL A 179 -22.27 8.02 -8.00
CA VAL A 179 -22.84 7.33 -9.14
C VAL A 179 -24.13 8.05 -9.54
N SER A 180 -24.19 8.54 -10.75
CA SER A 180 -25.35 9.27 -11.26
C SER A 180 -26.09 8.43 -12.29
N LEU A 181 -27.43 8.47 -12.20
CA LEU A 181 -28.28 7.91 -13.23
C LEU A 181 -28.04 8.68 -14.53
N SER A 182 -27.70 7.96 -15.61
CA SER A 182 -27.46 8.55 -16.92
C SER A 182 -28.70 8.52 -17.80
N GLU A 183 -29.49 7.46 -17.71
CA GLU A 183 -30.63 7.23 -18.57
C GLU A 183 -31.65 6.28 -17.92
N ILE A 184 -32.91 6.46 -18.25
CA ILE A 184 -33.98 5.51 -17.95
C ILE A 184 -34.52 5.00 -19.27
N VAL A 185 -34.41 3.69 -19.51
CA VAL A 185 -34.93 3.05 -20.72
C VAL A 185 -36.15 2.22 -20.34
N VAL A 186 -37.28 2.50 -21.04
CA VAL A 186 -38.49 1.71 -20.90
C VAL A 186 -38.48 0.62 -21.97
N ASN A 187 -38.37 -0.63 -21.56
CA ASN A 187 -38.46 -1.77 -22.45
C ASN A 187 -39.88 -2.34 -22.40
N ASN A 188 -40.59 -2.22 -23.50
CA ASN A 188 -41.98 -2.70 -23.65
C ASN A 188 -42.03 -4.09 -24.31
N GLU A 189 -40.97 -4.87 -24.25
CA GLU A 189 -40.95 -6.24 -24.76
C GLU A 189 -41.69 -7.17 -23.79
N GLY A 190 -42.85 -7.62 -24.22
CA GLY A 190 -43.74 -8.52 -23.48
C GLY A 190 -44.84 -7.81 -22.69
N GLU A 191 -45.64 -8.58 -21.98
CA GLU A 191 -46.79 -8.09 -21.19
C GLU A 191 -46.40 -7.31 -19.93
N GLU A 192 -45.12 -7.36 -19.54
CA GLU A 192 -44.58 -6.71 -18.36
C GLU A 192 -43.56 -5.64 -18.74
N GLY A 193 -43.89 -4.39 -18.49
CA GLY A 193 -42.97 -3.29 -18.72
C GLY A 193 -41.72 -3.39 -17.82
N LYS A 194 -40.54 -3.32 -18.42
CA LYS A 194 -39.28 -3.24 -17.71
C LYS A 194 -38.72 -1.83 -17.77
N LEU A 195 -38.16 -1.37 -16.65
CA LEU A 195 -37.37 -0.14 -16.59
C LEU A 195 -35.90 -0.50 -16.35
N ASN A 196 -35.06 -0.10 -17.30
CA ASN A 196 -33.60 -0.19 -17.12
C ASN A 196 -33.11 1.18 -16.65
N LEU A 197 -32.45 1.17 -15.49
CA LEU A 197 -31.77 2.34 -14.95
C LEU A 197 -30.31 2.24 -15.32
N ASN A 198 -29.88 3.04 -16.28
CA ASN A 198 -28.48 3.09 -16.70
C ASN A 198 -27.74 4.13 -15.89
N PHE A 199 -26.66 3.71 -15.25
CA PHE A 199 -25.80 4.58 -14.45
C PHE A 199 -24.55 4.94 -15.25
N ARG A 200 -23.95 6.10 -14.95
CA ARG A 200 -22.74 6.57 -15.63
C ARG A 200 -21.53 5.70 -15.28
N ASP A 201 -21.48 5.22 -14.04
CA ASP A 201 -20.41 4.37 -13.53
C ASP A 201 -20.95 2.98 -13.22
N SER A 202 -20.05 2.00 -13.15
CA SER A 202 -20.44 0.63 -12.77
C SER A 202 -21.02 0.61 -11.37
N ILE A 203 -22.17 -0.03 -11.23
CA ILE A 203 -22.80 -0.28 -9.93
C ILE A 203 -22.57 -1.74 -9.52
N VAL A 204 -22.45 -1.96 -8.23
CA VAL A 204 -22.30 -3.30 -7.63
C VAL A 204 -23.59 -3.65 -6.92
N GLU A 205 -24.07 -4.86 -7.10
CA GLU A 205 -25.20 -5.39 -6.35
C GLU A 205 -24.84 -5.41 -4.85
N ASN A 206 -25.71 -4.81 -4.04
CA ASN A 206 -25.60 -4.86 -2.59
C ASN A 206 -26.66 -5.82 -2.08
N GLU A 207 -26.28 -6.79 -1.25
CA GLU A 207 -27.18 -7.77 -0.63
C GLU A 207 -28.33 -7.15 0.17
N ASN A 208 -28.19 -5.89 0.59
CA ASN A 208 -29.22 -5.15 1.32
C ASN A 208 -30.14 -4.34 0.39
N LEU A 209 -29.89 -4.29 -0.92
CA LEU A 209 -30.73 -3.55 -1.86
C LEU A 209 -32.00 -4.35 -2.14
N SER A 210 -33.14 -3.72 -1.92
CA SER A 210 -34.45 -4.32 -2.06
C SER A 210 -35.31 -3.55 -3.08
N LYS A 211 -36.28 -4.21 -3.68
CA LYS A 211 -37.29 -3.54 -4.51
C LYS A 211 -38.05 -2.44 -3.77
N ASP A 212 -38.09 -2.51 -2.44
CA ASP A 212 -38.81 -1.56 -1.58
C ASP A 212 -38.05 -0.22 -1.45
N ASP A 213 -36.77 -0.17 -1.86
CA ASP A 213 -35.98 1.05 -1.95
C ASP A 213 -36.37 1.93 -3.15
N PHE A 214 -37.21 1.40 -4.04
CA PHE A 214 -37.63 2.08 -5.26
C PHE A 214 -39.13 2.36 -5.23
N THR A 215 -39.52 3.53 -5.76
CA THR A 215 -40.91 3.89 -5.99
C THR A 215 -41.10 4.28 -7.46
N ILE A 216 -41.99 3.59 -8.16
CA ILE A 216 -42.38 3.91 -9.53
C ILE A 216 -43.75 4.51 -9.50
N LYS A 217 -43.95 5.66 -10.14
CA LYS A 217 -45.26 6.29 -10.37
C LYS A 217 -45.48 6.50 -11.85
N LEU A 218 -46.67 6.11 -12.34
CA LEU A 218 -47.15 6.40 -13.69
C LEU A 218 -48.36 7.29 -13.53
N ASP A 219 -48.33 8.49 -14.09
CA ASP A 219 -49.38 9.51 -13.98
C ASP A 219 -49.80 9.76 -12.52
N GLY A 220 -48.81 9.80 -11.61
CA GLY A 220 -49.02 10.01 -10.19
C GLY A 220 -49.49 8.78 -9.41
N VAL A 221 -49.80 7.66 -10.05
CA VAL A 221 -50.23 6.41 -9.43
C VAL A 221 -49.04 5.50 -9.20
N SER A 222 -48.86 5.08 -7.95
CA SER A 222 -47.79 4.13 -7.59
C SER A 222 -48.00 2.77 -8.26
N LYS A 223 -46.92 2.21 -8.79
CA LYS A 223 -46.91 0.88 -9.39
C LYS A 223 -46.10 -0.07 -8.56
N THR A 224 -46.53 -1.32 -8.50
CA THR A 224 -45.80 -2.37 -7.72
C THR A 224 -44.62 -2.86 -8.55
N ILE A 225 -43.46 -2.90 -7.91
CA ILE A 225 -42.23 -3.50 -8.47
C ILE A 225 -42.29 -4.99 -8.17
N LYS A 226 -42.27 -5.83 -9.20
CA LYS A 226 -42.31 -7.29 -9.05
C LYS A 226 -40.94 -7.85 -8.67
N SER A 227 -39.90 -7.41 -9.38
CA SER A 227 -38.53 -7.85 -9.16
C SER A 227 -37.51 -6.74 -9.44
N LEU A 228 -36.36 -6.84 -8.80
CA LEU A 228 -35.17 -6.06 -9.08
C LEU A 228 -34.10 -7.03 -9.58
N GLY A 229 -33.37 -6.67 -10.60
CA GLY A 229 -32.24 -7.45 -11.11
C GLY A 229 -31.12 -6.55 -11.59
N PHE A 230 -29.91 -7.04 -11.52
CA PHE A 230 -28.72 -6.39 -12.05
C PHE A 230 -28.30 -7.06 -13.35
N GLU A 231 -28.16 -6.29 -14.39
CA GLU A 231 -27.58 -6.75 -15.63
C GLU A 231 -26.13 -6.28 -15.70
N SER A 232 -25.20 -7.21 -15.69
CA SER A 232 -23.80 -6.93 -15.97
C SER A 232 -23.68 -6.55 -17.44
N ILE A 233 -23.50 -5.27 -17.75
CA ILE A 233 -23.11 -4.85 -19.11
C ILE A 233 -21.65 -5.28 -19.28
N THR A 234 -21.43 -6.44 -19.87
CA THR A 234 -20.15 -6.75 -20.47
C THR A 234 -19.97 -5.77 -21.63
N ASN A 235 -19.09 -4.77 -21.45
CA ASN A 235 -18.63 -3.96 -22.57
C ASN A 235 -17.92 -4.88 -23.57
N SER A 236 -18.66 -5.43 -24.49
CA SER A 236 -18.10 -5.99 -25.71
C SER A 236 -17.70 -4.81 -26.59
N VAL A 237 -16.39 -4.52 -26.58
CA VAL A 237 -15.79 -3.70 -27.63
C VAL A 237 -15.94 -4.49 -28.93
N VAL A 238 -16.74 -3.99 -29.85
CA VAL A 238 -16.77 -4.41 -31.25
C VAL A 238 -15.65 -3.70 -31.99
#